data_23d1207d59acd1a62874a779f9744810
#
_entry.id   23d1207d59acd1a62874a779f9744810
#
_cell.length_a   1.000
_cell.length_b   1.000
_cell.length_c   1.000
_cell.angle_alpha   90.00
_cell.angle_beta   90.00
_cell.angle_gamma   90.00
#
_symmetry.space_group_name_H-M   'P 1'
#
loop_
_entity.id
_entity.type
_entity.pdbx_description
1 polymer ?
#
loop_
_entity_poly.entity_id
_entity_poly.type
_entity_poly.pdbx_seq_one_letter_code
_entity_poly.pdbx_strand_id
1 'polypeptide(L)'
;MKLIGSLTSPYVRKVRIVLAEKKLDYKLIIEDPWSDPVGLTSANPLSQVPCLVLEGGDALYDSRVIVEYVDTLSPVGRLIPEKGRERAEVRTWEALADGLLDAALLARLESTWPGRDDGQRCAAWIERQLGKIDAALRTLSAGLGERNWYSGLHPTLADIAVGCALGYLDFRFPAIAWRETHPNLDRLMQRLSQRPSFAATQPLAAPLA
;
A
#
# COMPACT_ATOMS: atom_id res chain seq x y z
N MET A 1 -13.07 16.06 -3.53
CA MET A 1 -11.65 15.59 -3.70
C MET A 1 -11.57 14.65 -4.90
N LYS A 2 -10.41 14.61 -5.61
CA LYS A 2 -10.14 13.66 -6.70
C LYS A 2 -8.88 12.86 -6.35
N LEU A 3 -8.96 11.53 -6.40
CA LEU A 3 -7.80 10.67 -6.22
C LEU A 3 -7.32 10.18 -7.58
N ILE A 4 -6.12 10.56 -7.98
CA ILE A 4 -5.46 10.04 -9.18
C ILE A 4 -4.68 8.79 -8.79
N GLY A 5 -4.93 7.69 -9.51
CA GLY A 5 -4.33 6.42 -9.14
C GLY A 5 -4.55 5.29 -10.14
N SER A 6 -3.78 4.21 -9.95
CA SER A 6 -3.91 2.95 -10.67
C SER A 6 -4.53 1.88 -9.75
N LEU A 7 -5.39 1.02 -10.29
CA LEU A 7 -6.02 -0.07 -9.52
C LEU A 7 -5.04 -1.18 -9.12
N THR A 8 -3.87 -1.23 -9.74
CA THR A 8 -2.82 -2.19 -9.40
C THR A 8 -1.87 -1.68 -8.32
N SER A 9 -1.91 -0.39 -7.99
CA SER A 9 -0.99 0.22 -7.02
C SER A 9 -1.43 -0.10 -5.58
N PRO A 10 -0.56 -0.70 -4.75
CA PRO A 10 -0.85 -0.95 -3.35
C PRO A 10 -0.93 0.33 -2.53
N TYR A 11 -0.20 1.36 -2.90
CA TYR A 11 -0.24 2.67 -2.25
C TYR A 11 -1.55 3.40 -2.52
N VAL A 12 -2.09 3.30 -3.76
CA VAL A 12 -3.44 3.79 -4.09
C VAL A 12 -4.49 3.00 -3.30
N ARG A 13 -4.33 1.68 -3.20
CA ARG A 13 -5.22 0.83 -2.40
C ARG A 13 -5.26 1.27 -0.95
N LYS A 14 -4.11 1.56 -0.32
CA LYS A 14 -4.02 2.07 1.05
C LYS A 14 -4.86 3.33 1.23
N VAL A 15 -4.72 4.32 0.35
CA VAL A 15 -5.51 5.56 0.39
C VAL A 15 -7.00 5.30 0.20
N ARG A 16 -7.39 4.45 -0.75
CA ARG A 16 -8.80 4.08 -1.00
C ARG A 16 -9.45 3.40 0.21
N ILE A 17 -8.72 2.51 0.88
CA ILE A 17 -9.19 1.86 2.11
C ILE A 17 -9.40 2.91 3.20
N VAL A 18 -8.41 3.80 3.43
CA VAL A 18 -8.51 4.83 4.46
C VAL A 18 -9.69 5.77 4.18
N LEU A 19 -9.91 6.22 2.94
CA LEU A 19 -11.06 7.03 2.57
C LEU A 19 -12.39 6.32 2.87
N ALA A 20 -12.48 5.03 2.55
CA ALA A 20 -13.67 4.22 2.83
C ALA A 20 -13.91 4.01 4.33
N GLU A 21 -12.87 3.74 5.12
CA GLU A 21 -12.96 3.62 6.59
C GLU A 21 -13.39 4.94 7.25
N LYS A 22 -12.98 6.07 6.69
CA LYS A 22 -13.37 7.42 7.13
C LYS A 22 -14.73 7.86 6.57
N LYS A 23 -15.35 7.06 5.70
CA LYS A 23 -16.62 7.37 5.02
C LYS A 23 -16.58 8.69 4.25
N LEU A 24 -15.47 8.93 3.56
CA LEU A 24 -15.24 10.14 2.77
C LEU A 24 -15.41 9.83 1.28
N ASP A 25 -16.22 10.63 0.62
CA ASP A 25 -16.47 10.51 -0.82
C ASP A 25 -15.34 11.16 -1.62
N TYR A 26 -14.97 10.52 -2.72
CA TYR A 26 -13.96 11.00 -3.65
C TYR A 26 -14.27 10.51 -5.07
N LYS A 27 -13.77 11.25 -6.06
CA LYS A 27 -13.75 10.79 -7.46
C LYS A 27 -12.44 10.11 -7.75
N LEU A 28 -12.47 8.83 -8.15
CA LEU A 28 -11.28 8.13 -8.63
C LEU A 28 -11.04 8.49 -10.09
N ILE A 29 -9.82 8.93 -10.40
CA ILE A 29 -9.32 9.17 -11.76
C ILE A 29 -8.26 8.09 -12.01
N ILE A 30 -8.52 7.21 -12.96
CA ILE A 30 -7.58 6.15 -13.32
C ILE A 30 -6.56 6.71 -14.31
N GLU A 31 -5.28 6.64 -13.91
CA GLU A 31 -4.13 7.00 -14.72
C GLU A 31 -3.07 5.91 -14.62
N ASP A 32 -2.40 5.64 -15.74
CA ASP A 32 -1.22 4.78 -15.75
C ASP A 32 0.03 5.63 -15.58
N PRO A 33 0.74 5.54 -14.44
CA PRO A 33 1.93 6.35 -14.19
C PRO A 33 3.10 6.05 -15.15
N TRP A 34 3.02 4.98 -15.92
CA TRP A 34 4.07 4.56 -16.87
C TRP A 34 3.85 5.09 -18.28
N SER A 35 2.70 5.74 -18.55
CA SER A 35 2.33 6.30 -19.87
C SER A 35 2.51 7.82 -19.99
N ASP A 36 3.27 8.44 -19.08
CA ASP A 36 3.48 9.90 -18.99
C ASP A 36 2.16 10.71 -19.01
N PRO A 37 1.22 10.40 -18.11
CA PRO A 37 -0.09 11.04 -18.12
C PRO A 37 0.02 12.51 -17.69
N VAL A 38 -0.36 13.42 -18.60
CA VAL A 38 -0.26 14.89 -18.41
C VAL A 38 -0.98 15.35 -17.14
N GLY A 39 -2.14 14.77 -16.84
CA GLY A 39 -2.94 15.12 -15.66
C GLY A 39 -2.22 14.79 -14.35
N LEU A 40 -1.59 13.62 -14.28
CA LEU A 40 -0.81 13.21 -13.11
C LEU A 40 0.46 14.05 -12.97
N THR A 41 1.22 14.24 -14.06
CA THR A 41 2.48 14.99 -14.03
C THR A 41 2.27 16.46 -13.61
N SER A 42 1.13 17.06 -14.00
CA SER A 42 0.77 18.42 -13.59
C SER A 42 0.45 18.52 -12.10
N ALA A 43 -0.10 17.45 -11.49
CA ALA A 43 -0.46 17.42 -10.07
C ALA A 43 0.69 16.91 -9.18
N ASN A 44 1.48 15.95 -9.68
CA ASN A 44 2.64 15.39 -8.99
C ASN A 44 3.84 15.34 -9.95
N PRO A 45 4.87 16.18 -9.76
CA PRO A 45 6.03 16.25 -10.66
C PRO A 45 6.84 14.95 -10.75
N LEU A 46 6.65 14.02 -9.81
CA LEU A 46 7.27 12.71 -9.82
C LEU A 46 6.50 11.68 -10.67
N SER A 47 5.36 12.07 -11.27
CA SER A 47 4.46 11.16 -12.01
C SER A 47 4.11 9.88 -11.24
N GLN A 48 4.02 9.95 -9.92
CA GLN A 48 3.73 8.81 -9.05
C GLN A 48 2.30 8.87 -8.50
N VAL A 49 1.70 7.70 -8.37
CA VAL A 49 0.39 7.52 -7.74
C VAL A 49 0.54 6.86 -6.36
N PRO A 50 -0.32 7.23 -5.39
CA PRO A 50 -1.49 8.11 -5.45
C PRO A 50 -1.16 9.60 -5.43
N CYS A 51 -2.05 10.41 -6.04
CA CYS A 51 -2.08 11.85 -5.87
C CYS A 51 -3.50 12.30 -5.54
N LEU A 52 -3.71 13.02 -4.43
CA LEU A 52 -5.02 13.52 -4.00
C LEU A 52 -5.12 15.00 -4.33
N VAL A 53 -6.01 15.36 -5.26
CA VAL A 53 -6.30 16.74 -5.62
C VAL A 53 -7.50 17.22 -4.81
N LEU A 54 -7.30 18.28 -4.02
CA LEU A 54 -8.30 18.93 -3.19
C LEU A 54 -9.23 19.84 -4.01
N GLU A 55 -10.32 20.32 -3.41
CA GLU A 55 -11.29 21.19 -4.12
C GLU A 55 -10.67 22.50 -4.58
N GLY A 56 -9.70 23.05 -3.83
CA GLY A 56 -8.94 24.25 -4.21
C GLY A 56 -7.93 24.06 -5.33
N GLY A 57 -7.68 22.80 -5.77
CA GLY A 57 -6.68 22.49 -6.79
C GLY A 57 -5.32 22.06 -6.23
N ASP A 58 -5.09 22.23 -4.94
CA ASP A 58 -3.86 21.75 -4.26
C ASP A 58 -3.76 20.22 -4.34
N ALA A 59 -2.54 19.71 -4.55
CA ALA A 59 -2.26 18.30 -4.65
C ALA A 59 -1.44 17.79 -3.46
N LEU A 60 -1.84 16.64 -2.91
CA LEU A 60 -1.12 15.92 -1.86
C LEU A 60 -0.55 14.62 -2.41
N TYR A 61 0.68 14.31 -2.08
CA TYR A 61 1.44 13.09 -2.33
C TYR A 61 2.61 13.01 -1.32
N ASP A 62 3.15 11.86 -0.90
CA ASP A 62 2.78 10.51 -1.28
C ASP A 62 1.62 9.94 -0.44
N SER A 63 1.41 8.62 -0.50
CA SER A 63 0.33 7.94 0.23
C SER A 63 0.36 8.20 1.72
N ARG A 64 1.53 8.37 2.33
CA ARG A 64 1.71 8.62 3.77
C ARG A 64 1.18 9.99 4.18
N VAL A 65 1.41 11.00 3.34
CA VAL A 65 0.88 12.37 3.54
C VAL A 65 -0.63 12.36 3.37
N ILE A 66 -1.12 11.69 2.31
CA ILE A 66 -2.54 11.63 2.00
C ILE A 66 -3.32 10.95 3.14
N VAL A 67 -2.90 9.79 3.63
CA VAL A 67 -3.62 9.08 4.69
C VAL A 67 -3.60 9.84 6.01
N GLU A 68 -2.52 10.54 6.32
CA GLU A 68 -2.44 11.40 7.50
C GLU A 68 -3.44 12.55 7.41
N TYR A 69 -3.49 13.25 6.27
CA TYR A 69 -4.46 14.30 6.02
C TYR A 69 -5.90 13.78 6.11
N VAL A 70 -6.21 12.70 5.40
CA VAL A 70 -7.55 12.08 5.36
C VAL A 70 -8.00 11.65 6.76
N ASP A 71 -7.10 11.12 7.60
CA ASP A 71 -7.43 10.72 8.96
C ASP A 71 -7.86 11.90 9.85
N THR A 72 -7.44 13.12 9.53
CA THR A 72 -7.84 14.34 10.26
C THR A 72 -9.22 14.88 9.85
N LEU A 73 -9.72 14.52 8.66
CA LEU A 73 -10.97 15.07 8.12
C LEU A 73 -12.23 14.55 8.82
N SER A 74 -12.13 13.44 9.53
CA SER A 74 -13.27 12.85 10.24
C SER A 74 -12.83 12.31 11.60
N PRO A 75 -13.57 12.62 12.68
CA PRO A 75 -13.28 12.08 14.01
C PRO A 75 -13.63 10.61 14.13
N VAL A 76 -14.43 10.07 13.20
CA VAL A 76 -14.88 8.68 13.22
C VAL A 76 -13.71 7.76 12.87
N GLY A 77 -13.48 6.72 13.70
CA GLY A 77 -12.51 5.68 13.40
C GLY A 77 -11.10 6.23 13.18
N ARG A 78 -10.53 6.91 14.17
CA ARG A 78 -9.15 7.38 14.09
C ARG A 78 -8.21 6.20 13.83
N LEU A 79 -7.52 6.23 12.71
CA LEU A 79 -6.60 5.18 12.26
C LEU A 79 -5.17 5.42 12.70
N ILE A 80 -4.81 6.67 12.99
CA ILE A 80 -3.49 7.09 13.46
C ILE A 80 -3.66 7.68 14.87
N PRO A 81 -3.03 7.12 15.90
CA PRO A 81 -3.05 7.70 17.25
C PRO A 81 -2.60 9.16 17.25
N GLU A 82 -3.17 9.95 18.14
CA GLU A 82 -2.96 11.42 18.11
C GLU A 82 -1.50 11.81 18.35
N LYS A 83 -0.85 11.18 19.30
CA LYS A 83 0.50 11.56 19.74
C LYS A 83 1.25 10.42 20.43
N GLY A 84 2.51 10.68 20.72
CA GLY A 84 3.33 9.83 21.59
C GLY A 84 3.82 8.54 20.92
N ARG A 85 4.15 7.57 21.79
CA ARG A 85 4.76 6.31 21.40
C ARG A 85 3.85 5.46 20.50
N GLU A 86 2.57 5.42 20.81
CA GLU A 86 1.59 4.65 20.04
C GLU A 86 1.48 5.13 18.59
N ARG A 87 1.47 6.46 18.38
CA ARG A 87 1.54 7.04 17.03
C ARG A 87 2.82 6.63 16.31
N ALA A 88 3.97 6.72 16.99
CA ALA A 88 5.24 6.33 16.40
C ALA A 88 5.26 4.84 16.02
N GLU A 89 4.69 3.97 16.86
CA GLU A 89 4.57 2.54 16.60
C GLU A 89 3.73 2.26 15.35
N VAL A 90 2.52 2.81 15.24
CA VAL A 90 1.64 2.66 14.07
C VAL A 90 2.34 3.14 12.80
N ARG A 91 3.02 4.30 12.85
CA ARG A 91 3.77 4.84 11.71
C ARG A 91 5.01 4.00 11.34
N THR A 92 5.63 3.35 12.32
CA THR A 92 6.76 2.43 12.06
C THR A 92 6.31 1.18 11.34
N TRP A 93 5.17 0.59 11.72
CA TRP A 93 4.60 -0.56 11.00
C TRP A 93 4.14 -0.18 9.59
N GLU A 94 3.55 0.99 9.40
CA GLU A 94 3.26 1.51 8.06
C GLU A 94 4.55 1.64 7.23
N ALA A 95 5.59 2.25 7.79
CA ALA A 95 6.86 2.44 7.08
C ALA A 95 7.52 1.11 6.69
N LEU A 96 7.43 0.08 7.54
CA LEU A 96 7.95 -1.26 7.22
C LEU A 96 7.13 -1.92 6.09
N ALA A 97 5.81 -1.80 6.12
CA ALA A 97 4.93 -2.30 5.06
C ALA A 97 5.19 -1.58 3.72
N ASP A 98 5.33 -0.26 3.73
CA ASP A 98 5.68 0.53 2.56
C ASP A 98 7.08 0.15 2.04
N GLY A 99 8.06 -0.06 2.92
CA GLY A 99 9.40 -0.53 2.53
C GLY A 99 9.42 -1.93 1.92
N LEU A 100 8.52 -2.83 2.36
CA LEU A 100 8.29 -4.11 1.70
C LEU A 100 7.75 -3.89 0.28
N LEU A 101 6.77 -3.00 0.12
CA LEU A 101 6.20 -2.66 -1.18
C LEU A 101 7.21 -2.02 -2.12
N ASP A 102 8.08 -1.13 -1.61
CA ASP A 102 9.16 -0.52 -2.37
C ASP A 102 10.13 -1.59 -2.91
N ALA A 103 10.50 -2.55 -2.05
CA ALA A 103 11.34 -3.67 -2.46
C ALA A 103 10.65 -4.56 -3.51
N ALA A 104 9.36 -4.85 -3.32
CA ALA A 104 8.57 -5.63 -4.28
C ALA A 104 8.44 -4.92 -5.63
N LEU A 105 8.19 -3.61 -5.63
CA LEU A 105 8.14 -2.81 -6.85
C LEU A 105 9.48 -2.82 -7.58
N LEU A 106 10.60 -2.62 -6.88
CA LEU A 106 11.94 -2.64 -7.47
C LEU A 106 12.28 -4.01 -8.06
N ALA A 107 11.97 -5.12 -7.36
CA ALA A 107 12.16 -6.47 -7.89
C ALA A 107 11.33 -6.71 -9.14
N ARG A 108 10.06 -6.27 -9.13
CA ARG A 108 9.17 -6.38 -10.29
C ARG A 108 9.66 -5.58 -11.48
N LEU A 109 10.00 -4.31 -11.31
CA LEU A 109 10.47 -3.45 -12.39
C LEU A 109 11.75 -3.99 -13.00
N GLU A 110 12.70 -4.46 -12.20
CA GLU A 110 13.91 -5.09 -12.71
C GLU A 110 13.60 -6.33 -13.55
N SER A 111 12.59 -7.12 -13.15
CA SER A 111 12.21 -8.36 -13.86
C SER A 111 11.38 -8.14 -15.10
N THR A 112 10.59 -7.03 -15.18
CA THR A 112 9.53 -6.89 -16.20
C THR A 112 9.63 -5.63 -17.04
N TRP A 113 10.65 -4.77 -16.85
CA TRP A 113 10.78 -3.53 -17.60
C TRP A 113 10.96 -3.79 -19.10
N PRO A 114 10.07 -3.26 -19.97
CA PRO A 114 10.06 -3.60 -21.40
C PRO A 114 11.33 -3.22 -22.17
N GLY A 115 12.07 -2.22 -21.67
CA GLY A 115 13.32 -1.75 -22.27
C GLY A 115 14.55 -2.57 -21.91
N ARG A 116 14.39 -3.73 -21.23
CA ARG A 116 15.52 -4.60 -20.83
C ARG A 116 15.32 -6.02 -21.33
N ASP A 117 16.35 -6.55 -21.96
CA ASP A 117 16.47 -7.98 -22.25
C ASP A 117 16.99 -8.77 -21.02
N ASP A 118 17.01 -10.09 -21.12
CA ASP A 118 17.43 -10.96 -20.00
C ASP A 118 18.89 -10.74 -19.59
N GLY A 119 19.77 -10.34 -20.52
CA GLY A 119 21.18 -10.05 -20.25
C GLY A 119 21.39 -8.73 -19.48
N GLN A 120 20.42 -7.84 -19.53
CA GLN A 120 20.44 -6.53 -18.86
C GLN A 120 19.81 -6.55 -17.48
N ARG A 121 19.15 -7.65 -17.10
CA ARG A 121 18.52 -7.81 -15.78
C ARG A 121 19.55 -8.24 -14.73
N CYS A 122 19.54 -7.58 -13.61
CA CYS A 122 20.44 -7.87 -12.51
C CYS A 122 19.80 -8.84 -11.49
N ALA A 123 20.10 -10.15 -11.62
CA ALA A 123 19.58 -11.18 -10.73
C ALA A 123 19.96 -10.92 -9.25
N ALA A 124 21.19 -10.48 -8.99
CA ALA A 124 21.63 -10.16 -7.62
C ALA A 124 20.86 -8.99 -7.00
N TRP A 125 20.41 -8.02 -7.82
CA TRP A 125 19.56 -6.94 -7.35
C TRP A 125 18.17 -7.44 -6.99
N ILE A 126 17.58 -8.29 -7.83
CA ILE A 126 16.27 -8.92 -7.58
C ILE A 126 16.35 -9.72 -6.27
N GLU A 127 17.37 -10.58 -6.11
CA GLU A 127 17.57 -11.38 -4.90
C GLU A 127 17.71 -10.50 -3.66
N ARG A 128 18.44 -9.39 -3.75
CA ARG A 128 18.53 -8.40 -2.65
C ARG A 128 17.17 -7.84 -2.26
N GLN A 129 16.31 -7.51 -3.22
CA GLN A 129 14.98 -7.00 -2.92
C GLN A 129 14.08 -8.09 -2.32
N LEU A 130 14.13 -9.32 -2.83
CA LEU A 130 13.41 -10.46 -2.26
C LEU A 130 13.84 -10.74 -0.82
N GLY A 131 15.13 -10.63 -0.52
CA GLY A 131 15.65 -10.73 0.85
C GLY A 131 15.08 -9.66 1.80
N LYS A 132 14.84 -8.44 1.32
CA LYS A 132 14.17 -7.39 2.11
C LYS A 132 12.69 -7.74 2.38
N ILE A 133 11.99 -8.29 1.38
CA ILE A 133 10.60 -8.74 1.53
C ILE A 133 10.52 -9.81 2.61
N ASP A 134 11.39 -10.82 2.56
CA ASP A 134 11.46 -11.90 3.54
C ASP A 134 11.77 -11.38 4.96
N ALA A 135 12.75 -10.48 5.11
CA ALA A 135 13.07 -9.85 6.38
C ALA A 135 11.91 -9.02 6.94
N ALA A 136 11.19 -8.29 6.07
CA ALA A 136 10.01 -7.53 6.45
C ALA A 136 8.88 -8.46 6.91
N LEU A 137 8.59 -9.55 6.18
CA LEU A 137 7.56 -10.53 6.56
C LEU A 137 7.84 -11.15 7.93
N ARG A 138 9.10 -11.57 8.21
CA ARG A 138 9.50 -12.06 9.52
C ARG A 138 9.27 -11.03 10.63
N THR A 139 9.66 -9.77 10.38
CA THR A 139 9.50 -8.69 11.36
C THR A 139 8.03 -8.35 11.59
N LEU A 140 7.23 -8.28 10.53
CA LEU A 140 5.79 -8.07 10.62
C LEU A 140 5.10 -9.20 11.40
N SER A 141 5.45 -10.46 11.12
CA SER A 141 4.93 -11.62 11.84
C SER A 141 5.29 -11.60 13.31
N ALA A 142 6.57 -11.39 13.64
CA ALA A 142 7.02 -11.29 15.03
C ALA A 142 6.36 -10.12 15.77
N GLY A 143 6.23 -8.98 15.10
CA GLY A 143 5.58 -7.79 15.65
C GLY A 143 4.10 -7.94 15.91
N LEU A 144 3.37 -8.67 15.06
CA LEU A 144 1.96 -8.98 15.30
C LEU A 144 1.81 -10.01 16.44
N GLY A 145 2.64 -11.05 16.44
CA GLY A 145 2.53 -12.16 17.39
C GLY A 145 1.16 -12.83 17.33
N GLU A 146 0.54 -13.04 18.48
CA GLU A 146 -0.81 -13.63 18.58
C GLU A 146 -1.94 -12.57 18.66
N ARG A 147 -1.60 -11.29 18.48
CA ARG A 147 -2.59 -10.20 18.54
C ARG A 147 -3.47 -10.18 17.30
N ASN A 148 -4.66 -9.62 17.45
CA ASN A 148 -5.58 -9.42 16.34
C ASN A 148 -5.15 -8.26 15.43
N TRP A 149 -4.55 -7.21 16.03
CA TRP A 149 -4.13 -5.96 15.38
C TRP A 149 -2.77 -5.52 15.91
N TYR A 150 -2.04 -4.72 15.14
CA TYR A 150 -0.71 -4.22 15.54
C TYR A 150 -0.77 -3.29 16.75
N SER A 151 -1.87 -2.53 16.91
CA SER A 151 -2.06 -1.63 18.03
C SER A 151 -3.51 -1.61 18.47
N GLY A 152 -3.77 -1.68 19.78
CA GLY A 152 -5.11 -1.56 20.35
C GLY A 152 -6.09 -2.69 20.03
N LEU A 153 -7.37 -2.38 20.12
CA LEU A 153 -8.48 -3.35 19.97
C LEU A 153 -9.15 -3.28 18.58
N HIS A 154 -8.79 -2.31 17.76
CA HIS A 154 -9.34 -2.06 16.43
C HIS A 154 -8.22 -1.91 15.41
N PRO A 155 -8.49 -2.15 14.11
CA PRO A 155 -7.49 -1.95 13.07
C PRO A 155 -7.07 -0.47 13.01
N THR A 156 -5.78 -0.27 12.85
CA THR A 156 -5.14 1.03 12.66
C THR A 156 -4.56 1.14 11.24
N LEU A 157 -3.93 2.26 10.93
CA LEU A 157 -3.20 2.43 9.67
C LEU A 157 -2.10 1.36 9.49
N ALA A 158 -1.49 0.86 10.59
CA ALA A 158 -0.53 -0.24 10.55
C ALA A 158 -1.12 -1.48 9.89
N ASP A 159 -2.31 -1.90 10.34
CA ASP A 159 -3.00 -3.09 9.82
C ASP A 159 -3.40 -2.91 8.36
N ILE A 160 -3.88 -1.72 7.99
CA ILE A 160 -4.24 -1.37 6.61
C ILE A 160 -3.02 -1.45 5.69
N ALA A 161 -1.90 -0.84 6.09
CA ALA A 161 -0.67 -0.84 5.31
C ALA A 161 -0.12 -2.26 5.11
N VAL A 162 -0.08 -3.05 6.19
CA VAL A 162 0.33 -4.46 6.13
C VAL A 162 -0.60 -5.27 5.23
N GLY A 163 -1.92 -5.10 5.36
CA GLY A 163 -2.89 -5.78 4.51
C GLY A 163 -2.75 -5.41 3.02
N CYS A 164 -2.40 -4.15 2.70
CA CYS A 164 -2.08 -3.74 1.33
C CYS A 164 -0.80 -4.40 0.82
N ALA A 165 0.23 -4.50 1.65
CA ALA A 165 1.49 -5.15 1.30
C ALA A 165 1.30 -6.65 1.04
N LEU A 166 0.63 -7.37 1.93
CA LEU A 166 0.33 -8.79 1.76
C LEU A 166 -0.52 -9.06 0.51
N GLY A 167 -1.56 -8.25 0.28
CA GLY A 167 -2.39 -8.37 -0.92
C GLY A 167 -1.65 -8.05 -2.22
N TYR A 168 -0.62 -7.21 -2.18
CA TYR A 168 0.25 -6.97 -3.33
C TYR A 168 1.17 -8.16 -3.61
N LEU A 169 1.68 -8.82 -2.56
CA LEU A 169 2.44 -10.07 -2.73
C LEU A 169 1.58 -11.16 -3.35
N ASP A 170 0.34 -11.36 -2.88
CA ASP A 170 -0.59 -12.30 -3.49
C ASP A 170 -0.80 -12.01 -5.00
N PHE A 171 -0.90 -10.73 -5.35
CA PHE A 171 -1.19 -10.30 -6.72
C PHE A 171 0.01 -10.41 -7.67
N ARG A 172 1.23 -10.11 -7.19
CA ARG A 172 2.41 -9.98 -8.06
C ARG A 172 3.50 -11.01 -7.80
N PHE A 173 3.51 -11.63 -6.64
CA PHE A 173 4.52 -12.57 -6.20
C PHE A 173 3.91 -13.86 -5.63
N PRO A 174 3.04 -14.58 -6.40
CA PRO A 174 2.35 -15.76 -5.90
C PRO A 174 3.30 -16.90 -5.48
N ALA A 175 4.55 -16.86 -5.93
CA ALA A 175 5.58 -17.82 -5.52
C ALA A 175 6.09 -17.58 -4.08
N ILE A 176 5.81 -16.44 -3.47
CA ILE A 176 6.14 -16.18 -2.06
C ILE A 176 5.05 -16.79 -1.19
N ALA A 177 5.30 -17.98 -0.63
CA ALA A 177 4.36 -18.72 0.21
C ALA A 177 4.25 -18.14 1.63
N TRP A 178 4.03 -16.82 1.75
CA TRP A 178 4.02 -16.12 3.03
C TRP A 178 2.91 -16.60 3.98
N ARG A 179 1.78 -17.09 3.45
CA ARG A 179 0.66 -17.61 4.25
C ARG A 179 1.03 -18.86 5.03
N GLU A 180 1.83 -19.72 4.43
CA GLU A 180 2.29 -20.97 5.04
C GLU A 180 3.36 -20.68 6.10
N THR A 181 4.26 -19.74 5.80
CA THR A 181 5.39 -19.41 6.69
C THR A 181 5.02 -18.46 7.83
N HIS A 182 3.94 -17.68 7.66
CA HIS A 182 3.47 -16.68 8.62
C HIS A 182 1.95 -16.77 8.85
N PRO A 183 1.45 -17.83 9.52
CA PRO A 183 0.01 -18.08 9.68
C PRO A 183 -0.73 -16.98 10.48
N ASN A 184 -0.05 -16.22 11.32
CA ASN A 184 -0.63 -15.08 12.02
C ASN A 184 -0.91 -13.90 11.08
N LEU A 185 -0.06 -13.66 10.09
CA LEU A 185 -0.31 -12.67 9.04
C LEU A 185 -1.47 -13.11 8.13
N ASP A 186 -1.62 -14.42 7.89
CA ASP A 186 -2.77 -14.95 7.15
C ASP A 186 -4.07 -14.72 7.93
N ARG A 187 -4.10 -14.98 9.25
CA ARG A 187 -5.24 -14.66 10.10
C ARG A 187 -5.59 -13.16 10.10
N LEU A 188 -4.58 -12.29 10.09
CA LEU A 188 -4.79 -10.84 9.94
C LEU A 188 -5.45 -10.53 8.59
N MET A 189 -4.90 -11.07 7.49
CA MET A 189 -5.41 -10.83 6.14
C MET A 189 -6.85 -11.34 5.97
N GLN A 190 -7.20 -12.49 6.55
CA GLN A 190 -8.56 -13.02 6.57
C GLN A 190 -9.54 -12.04 7.25
N ARG A 191 -9.18 -11.50 8.42
CA ARG A 191 -10.00 -10.49 9.12
C ARG A 191 -10.16 -9.20 8.32
N LEU A 192 -9.07 -8.72 7.72
CA LEU A 192 -9.10 -7.51 6.88
C LEU A 192 -9.95 -7.71 5.63
N SER A 193 -9.87 -8.89 4.99
CA SER A 193 -10.62 -9.20 3.76
C SER A 193 -12.15 -9.20 3.96
N GLN A 194 -12.62 -9.40 5.19
CA GLN A 194 -14.04 -9.32 5.54
C GLN A 194 -14.55 -7.86 5.62
N ARG A 195 -13.66 -6.88 5.63
CA ARG A 195 -14.05 -5.46 5.67
C ARG A 195 -14.48 -4.99 4.27
N PRO A 196 -15.61 -4.28 4.15
CA PRO A 196 -16.08 -3.75 2.86
C PRO A 196 -15.03 -2.91 2.12
N SER A 197 -14.22 -2.14 2.85
CA SER A 197 -13.13 -1.31 2.32
C SER A 197 -12.05 -2.13 1.61
N PHE A 198 -11.70 -3.30 2.14
CA PHE A 198 -10.74 -4.22 1.53
C PHE A 198 -11.35 -4.98 0.34
N ALA A 199 -12.58 -5.45 0.47
CA ALA A 199 -13.28 -6.17 -0.59
C ALA A 199 -13.46 -5.29 -1.84
N ALA A 200 -13.89 -4.04 -1.65
CA ALA A 200 -14.14 -3.08 -2.74
C ALA A 200 -12.86 -2.53 -3.41
N THR A 201 -11.69 -2.81 -2.84
CA THR A 201 -10.42 -2.25 -3.32
C THR A 201 -9.40 -3.31 -3.75
N GLN A 202 -9.83 -4.55 -3.96
CA GLN A 202 -8.92 -5.59 -4.44
C GLN A 202 -8.21 -5.16 -5.73
N PRO A 203 -6.92 -5.48 -5.86
CA PRO A 203 -6.19 -5.14 -7.09
C PRO A 203 -6.81 -5.89 -8.27
N LEU A 204 -7.13 -5.14 -9.32
CA LEU A 204 -7.61 -5.70 -10.58
C LEU A 204 -6.47 -5.59 -11.59
N ALA A 205 -6.19 -6.68 -12.30
CA ALA A 205 -5.36 -6.59 -13.49
C ALA A 205 -6.05 -5.61 -14.46
N ALA A 206 -5.29 -4.65 -15.00
CA ALA A 206 -5.82 -3.83 -16.09
C ALA A 206 -6.28 -4.80 -17.21
N PRO A 207 -7.43 -4.56 -17.87
CA PRO A 207 -7.74 -5.26 -19.08
C PRO A 207 -6.53 -5.17 -20.01
N LEU A 208 -6.10 -6.29 -20.56
CA LEU A 208 -5.10 -6.28 -21.63
C LEU A 208 -5.71 -5.46 -22.77
N ALA A 209 -5.09 -4.29 -23.05
CA ALA A 209 -5.46 -3.45 -24.19
C ALA A 209 -5.09 -4.14 -25.49
#